data_3695e50562628d051a3cf4071e1092c2
#
_entry.id   3695e50562628d051a3cf4071e1092c2
#
_cell.length_a   1.000
_cell.length_b   1.000
_cell.length_c   1.000
_cell.angle_alpha   90.00
_cell.angle_beta   90.00
_cell.angle_gamma   90.00
#
_symmetry.space_group_name_H-M   'P 1'
#
loop_
_entity.id
_entity.type
_entity.pdbx_description
1 polymer ?
#
loop_
_entity_poly.entity_id
_entity_poly.type
_entity_poly.pdbx_seq_one_letter_code
_entity_poly.pdbx_strand_id
1 'polypeptide(L)'
;GQSLLSPQVLARLVARMPRTTSTGTSRSTWTGEVEALTPRQREVLLLIARGLSNSEIEVELGITRATCRSHITALLARLGARDRAQLVIAAYEAGLISPR
;
A
#
# COMPACT_ATOMS: atom_id res chain seq x y z
N GLY A 1 -8.68 -17.25 -1.56
CA GLY A 1 -9.59 -16.82 -1.76
C GLY A 1 -9.75 -15.67 -2.56
N GLN A 2 -10.79 -15.53 -2.99
CA GLN A 2 -10.97 -14.66 -3.80
C GLN A 2 -11.47 -13.53 -3.23
N SER A 3 -10.94 -12.63 -3.05
CA SER A 3 -11.35 -11.48 -2.54
C SER A 3 -12.33 -10.85 -3.41
N LEU A 4 -13.34 -10.32 -2.91
CA LEU A 4 -14.29 -9.62 -3.69
C LEU A 4 -13.74 -8.31 -4.11
N LEU A 5 -12.71 -7.81 -3.45
CA LEU A 5 -12.15 -6.55 -3.80
C LEU A 5 -10.78 -6.75 -4.36
N SER A 6 -10.59 -6.39 -5.59
CA SER A 6 -9.28 -6.41 -6.15
C SER A 6 -8.54 -5.18 -5.65
N PRO A 7 -7.23 -5.16 -5.72
CA PRO A 7 -6.48 -3.97 -5.31
C PRO A 7 -6.90 -2.73 -6.06
N GLN A 8 -7.26 -2.87 -7.33
CA GLN A 8 -7.69 -1.72 -8.09
C GLN A 8 -9.02 -1.19 -7.62
N VAL A 9 -9.93 -2.08 -7.29
CA VAL A 9 -11.23 -1.65 -6.79
C VAL A 9 -11.06 -1.00 -5.44
N LEU A 10 -10.21 -1.58 -4.59
CA LEU A 10 -10.00 -1.02 -3.29
C LEU A 10 -9.38 0.37 -3.40
N ALA A 11 -8.45 0.57 -4.30
CA ALA A 11 -7.85 1.87 -4.49
C ALA A 11 -8.89 2.91 -4.89
N ARG A 12 -9.84 2.50 -5.73
CA ARG A 12 -10.87 3.43 -6.10
C ARG A 12 -11.77 3.76 -4.97
N LEU A 13 -12.08 2.78 -4.11
CA LEU A 13 -12.92 3.05 -2.96
C LEU A 13 -12.23 4.01 -2.00
N VAL A 14 -10.94 3.81 -1.78
CA VAL A 14 -10.21 4.72 -0.91
C VAL A 14 -10.20 6.11 -1.49
N ALA A 15 -10.05 6.24 -2.77
CA ALA A 15 -10.03 7.53 -3.41
C ALA A 15 -11.34 8.26 -3.27
N ARG A 16 -12.44 7.53 -3.08
CA ARG A 16 -13.68 8.19 -2.94
C ARG A 16 -14.00 8.50 -1.52
N MET A 17 -13.26 8.03 -0.57
CA MET A 17 -13.56 8.31 0.82
C MET A 17 -13.21 9.72 1.16
N PRO A 18 -14.00 10.34 1.95
CA PRO A 18 -13.74 11.71 2.34
C PRO A 18 -12.55 11.72 3.24
N ARG A 19 -11.81 12.71 3.13
CA ARG A 19 -10.66 12.75 3.86
C ARG A 19 -10.98 13.22 5.10
N THR A 20 -11.80 13.07 5.70
CA THR A 20 -12.19 13.60 6.81
C THR A 20 -11.53 13.63 7.78
N THR A 21 -11.16 13.42 8.04
CA THR A 21 -10.62 13.51 9.00
C THR A 21 -10.70 13.75 9.98
N SER A 22 -11.00 13.81 10.16
CA SER A 22 -11.13 13.95 11.11
C SER A 22 -10.71 14.34 12.07
N THR A 23 -10.68 14.56 12.49
CA THR A 23 -10.38 14.88 13.63
C THR A 23 -9.18 15.20 13.79
N GLY A 24 -8.69 15.48 13.28
CA GLY A 24 -7.60 16.02 13.58
C GLY A 24 -6.64 15.27 14.09
N THR A 25 -6.62 14.69 14.74
CA THR A 25 -5.67 14.15 15.33
C THR A 25 -5.11 13.26 14.62
N SER A 26 -5.39 12.98 13.86
CA SER A 26 -4.90 12.04 13.40
C SER A 26 -4.00 11.87 12.53
N ARG A 27 -3.05 11.94 12.70
CA ARG A 27 -2.16 11.68 11.93
C ARG A 27 -2.27 10.31 11.71
N SER A 28 -2.22 9.77 10.63
CA SER A 28 -2.21 8.41 10.33
C SER A 28 -1.18 7.72 11.14
N THR A 29 -1.54 6.59 11.69
CA THR A 29 -0.60 5.85 12.45
C THR A 29 0.46 5.29 11.52
N TRP A 30 0.26 5.28 10.24
CA TRP A 30 1.22 4.71 9.31
C TRP A 30 2.18 5.72 8.73
N THR A 31 1.97 7.01 8.99
CA THR A 31 2.83 8.03 8.38
C THR A 31 4.29 7.84 8.71
N GLY A 32 4.61 7.67 9.98
CA GLY A 32 5.99 7.50 10.36
C GLY A 32 6.57 6.19 9.86
N GLU A 33 5.75 5.15 9.88
CA GLU A 33 6.21 3.85 9.43
C GLU A 33 6.53 3.88 7.94
N VAL A 34 5.69 4.53 7.15
CA VAL A 34 5.92 4.60 5.73
C VAL A 34 7.16 5.42 5.42
N GLU A 35 7.38 6.48 6.18
CA GLU A 35 8.57 7.29 5.97
C GLU A 35 9.83 6.53 6.33
N ALA A 36 9.73 5.54 7.18
CA ALA A 36 10.88 4.76 7.58
C ALA A 36 11.18 3.60 6.65
N LEU A 37 10.34 3.38 5.64
CA LEU A 37 10.58 2.29 4.71
C LEU A 37 11.82 2.55 3.86
N THR A 38 12.46 1.50 3.42
CA THR A 38 13.57 1.67 2.49
C THR A 38 13.00 2.17 1.18
N PRO A 39 13.81 2.78 0.32
CA PRO A 39 13.33 3.24 -0.97
C PRO A 39 12.65 2.14 -1.78
N ARG A 40 13.21 0.94 -1.77
CA ARG A 40 12.61 -0.16 -2.53
C ARG A 40 11.27 -0.59 -1.94
N GLN A 41 11.19 -0.64 -0.61
CA GLN A 41 9.93 -1.00 0.03
C GLN A 41 8.86 0.04 -0.28
N ARG A 42 9.26 1.31 -0.31
CA ARG A 42 8.33 2.37 -0.62
C ARG A 42 7.85 2.24 -2.07
N GLU A 43 8.77 1.88 -2.98
CA GLU A 43 8.36 1.67 -4.36
C GLU A 43 7.35 0.54 -4.48
N VAL A 44 7.59 -0.56 -3.78
CA VAL A 44 6.67 -1.69 -3.85
C VAL A 44 5.31 -1.27 -3.29
N LEU A 45 5.32 -0.55 -2.17
CA LEU A 45 4.06 -0.11 -1.58
C LEU A 45 3.31 0.81 -2.53
N LEU A 46 4.01 1.70 -3.20
CA LEU A 46 3.38 2.61 -4.14
C LEU A 46 2.72 1.84 -5.28
N LEU A 47 3.40 0.83 -5.81
CA LEU A 47 2.83 0.06 -6.91
C LEU A 47 1.62 -0.75 -6.45
N ILE A 48 1.68 -1.27 -5.23
CA ILE A 48 0.52 -1.97 -4.68
C ILE A 48 -0.66 -0.99 -4.59
N ALA A 49 -0.39 0.21 -4.12
CA ALA A 49 -1.46 1.21 -3.97
C ALA A 49 -2.03 1.63 -5.32
N ARG A 50 -1.24 1.51 -6.38
CA ARG A 50 -1.74 1.86 -7.69
C ARG A 50 -2.50 0.71 -8.31
N GLY A 51 -2.58 -0.42 -7.64
CA GLY A 51 -3.38 -1.53 -8.12
C GLY A 51 -2.66 -2.57 -8.93
N LEU A 52 -1.34 -2.54 -8.94
CA LEU A 52 -0.61 -3.55 -9.68
C LEU A 52 -0.66 -4.89 -8.97
N SER A 53 -0.68 -5.95 -9.74
CA SER A 53 -0.58 -7.29 -9.19
C SER A 53 0.87 -7.59 -8.90
N ASN A 54 1.13 -8.67 -8.19
CA ASN A 54 2.50 -9.06 -7.92
C ASN A 54 3.28 -9.28 -9.21
N SER A 55 2.67 -9.94 -10.18
CA SER A 55 3.35 -10.16 -11.45
C SER A 55 3.71 -8.85 -12.12
N GLU A 56 2.82 -7.90 -12.04
CA GLU A 56 3.09 -6.60 -12.65
C GLU A 56 4.20 -5.87 -11.92
N ILE A 57 4.24 -6.00 -10.61
CA ILE A 57 5.31 -5.38 -9.82
C ILE A 57 6.64 -6.01 -10.18
N GLU A 58 6.65 -7.34 -10.33
CA GLU A 58 7.88 -8.04 -10.68
C GLU A 58 8.44 -7.50 -11.99
N VAL A 59 7.58 -7.31 -12.97
CA VAL A 59 8.01 -6.81 -14.25
C VAL A 59 8.47 -5.35 -14.14
N GLU A 60 7.68 -4.57 -13.44
CA GLU A 60 7.98 -3.15 -13.32
C GLU A 60 9.32 -2.91 -12.64
N LEU A 61 9.65 -3.66 -11.64
CA LEU A 61 10.87 -3.47 -10.88
C LEU A 61 12.00 -4.41 -11.30
N GLY A 62 11.71 -5.35 -12.19
CA GLY A 62 12.73 -6.29 -12.63
C GLY A 62 13.21 -7.19 -11.51
N ILE A 63 12.30 -7.65 -10.69
CA ILE A 63 12.66 -8.51 -9.56
C ILE A 63 11.98 -9.86 -9.70
N THR A 64 12.50 -10.83 -8.95
CA THR A 64 11.94 -12.17 -9.02
C THR A 64 10.69 -12.25 -8.15
N ARG A 65 9.95 -13.32 -8.34
CA ARG A 65 8.78 -13.57 -7.51
C ARG A 65 9.17 -13.67 -6.04
N ALA A 66 10.25 -14.36 -5.74
CA ALA A 66 10.68 -14.52 -4.37
C ALA A 66 11.03 -13.18 -3.73
N THR A 67 11.70 -12.33 -4.49
CA THR A 67 12.05 -11.01 -3.98
C THR A 67 10.81 -10.17 -3.76
N CYS A 68 9.87 -10.22 -4.69
CA CYS A 68 8.64 -9.47 -4.56
C CYS A 68 7.88 -9.90 -3.31
N ARG A 69 7.77 -11.21 -3.09
CA ARG A 69 7.08 -11.70 -1.91
C ARG A 69 7.78 -11.29 -0.64
N SER A 70 9.10 -11.28 -0.67
CA SER A 70 9.87 -10.89 0.49
C SER A 70 9.61 -9.44 0.83
N HIS A 71 9.54 -8.58 -0.18
CA HIS A 71 9.24 -7.16 0.06
C HIS A 71 7.83 -6.99 0.63
N ILE A 72 6.88 -7.72 0.11
CA ILE A 72 5.50 -7.59 0.57
C ILE A 72 5.37 -8.10 2.00
N THR A 73 6.04 -9.22 2.32
CA THR A 73 6.02 -9.75 3.67
C THR A 73 6.62 -8.74 4.63
N ALA A 74 7.72 -8.10 4.22
CA ALA A 74 8.35 -7.10 5.07
C ALA A 74 7.44 -5.89 5.26
N LEU A 75 6.72 -5.49 4.21
CA LEU A 75 5.80 -4.36 4.33
C LEU A 75 4.68 -4.68 5.31
N LEU A 76 4.12 -5.86 5.22
CA LEU A 76 3.05 -6.24 6.12
C LEU A 76 3.54 -6.18 7.57
N ALA A 77 4.73 -6.69 7.81
CA ALA A 77 5.26 -6.71 9.15
C ALA A 77 5.60 -5.31 9.65
N ARG A 78 6.25 -4.53 8.78
CA ARG A 78 6.65 -3.22 9.20
C ARG A 78 5.49 -2.31 9.47
N LEU A 79 4.44 -2.39 8.70
CA LEU A 79 3.29 -1.52 8.87
C LEU A 79 2.24 -2.14 9.78
N GLY A 80 2.47 -3.35 10.25
CA GLY A 80 1.48 -4.01 11.09
C GLY A 80 0.19 -4.24 10.35
N ALA A 81 0.28 -4.44 9.02
CA ALA A 81 -0.91 -4.62 8.21
C ALA A 81 -1.22 -6.10 8.11
N ARG A 82 -2.51 -6.42 8.12
CA ARG A 82 -2.89 -7.80 8.05
C ARG A 82 -2.96 -8.34 6.65
N ASP A 83 -3.20 -7.51 5.68
CA ASP A 83 -3.35 -7.98 4.32
C ASP A 83 -3.03 -6.85 3.36
N ARG A 84 -3.13 -7.17 2.08
CA ARG A 84 -2.79 -6.23 1.03
C ARG A 84 -3.69 -5.02 1.04
N ALA A 85 -4.94 -5.21 1.39
CA ALA A 85 -5.89 -4.11 1.44
C ALA A 85 -5.41 -3.05 2.44
N GLN A 86 -4.90 -3.49 3.58
CA GLN A 86 -4.42 -2.54 4.55
C GLN A 86 -3.18 -1.81 4.07
N LEU A 87 -2.38 -2.45 3.22
CA LEU A 87 -1.23 -1.77 2.64
C LEU A 87 -1.68 -0.62 1.74
N VAL A 88 -2.73 -0.82 0.98
CA VAL A 88 -3.26 0.23 0.12
C VAL A 88 -3.75 1.38 0.98
N ILE A 89 -4.47 1.07 2.03
CA ILE A 89 -4.99 2.10 2.91
C ILE A 89 -3.85 2.87 3.56
N ALA A 90 -2.82 2.17 4.01
CA ALA A 90 -1.68 2.80 4.63
C ALA A 90 -1.00 3.78 3.68
N ALA A 91 -0.88 3.41 2.42
CA ALA A 91 -0.23 4.28 1.44
C ALA A 91 -1.02 5.57 1.24
N TYR A 92 -2.34 5.47 1.19
CA TYR A 92 -3.16 6.66 1.02
C TYR A 92 -3.16 7.51 2.29
N GLU A 93 -3.28 6.89 3.44
CA GLU A 93 -3.32 7.65 4.68
C GLU A 93 -2.00 8.30 5.01
N ALA A 94 -0.89 7.70 4.61
CA ALA A 94 0.41 8.28 4.85
C ALA A 94 0.78 9.32 3.80
N GLY A 95 -0.07 9.52 2.81
CA GLY A 95 0.21 10.51 1.79
C GLY A 95 1.20 10.07 0.73
N LEU A 96 1.49 8.77 0.66
CA LEU A 96 2.41 8.28 -0.34
C LEU A 96 1.80 8.40 -1.72
N ILE A 97 0.50 8.26 -1.80
CA ILE A 97 -0.20 8.37 -3.05
C ILE A 97 -1.48 9.11 -2.76
N SER A 98 -1.92 9.93 -3.70
CA SER A 98 -3.13 10.69 -3.52
C SER A 98 -4.20 10.23 -4.44
N PRO A 99 -5.45 10.33 -4.05
CA PRO A 99 -6.53 9.97 -4.91
C PRO A 99 -6.62 11.02 -6.01
N ARG A 100 -7.05 10.58 -7.20
CA ARG A 100 -7.17 11.53 -8.20
C ARG A 100 -8.49 11.59 -8.68
#